data_80160cd7f363541306ad1e39ce6307f9
#
_entry.id   80160cd7f363541306ad1e39ce6307f9
#
_cell.length_a   1.000
_cell.length_b   1.000
_cell.length_c   1.000
_cell.angle_alpha   90.00
_cell.angle_beta   90.00
_cell.angle_gamma   90.00
#
_symmetry.space_group_name_H-M   'P 1'
#
loop_
_entity.id
_entity.type
_entity.pdbx_description
1 polymer ?
#
loop_
_entity_poly.entity_id
_entity_poly.type
_entity_poly.pdbx_seq_one_letter_code
_entity_poly.pdbx_strand_id
1 'polypeptide(L)'
;MRILAVDDDPVFLMLLEHVLTAIGYKDLRTVESGAEAMTLLRDPRQKFDCLLLDIDMPGMTGIELCRRVRALQDYHDTPVVMITAMKSLDFVEPAFRAGANDYVHKPIDELEMRTRLRMVGDLIEERRRRASVESRFSTDHGLPVINVRFDEPVALSEAGSVIDYLALENYALTLGRLRLYGHSVLGFKVTNAESIFCSTDGIGYIDTMANVASVIDGALKSCNHLIAHAGRGEFVAMISQRTDLDVDLLQDEIDLAMDRYAHLHEALGIPLPDVTVGRILHTGFFTRTSVSSLFKEARQSVRDVAMVR
;
A
#
# COMPACT_ATOMS: atom_id res chain seq x y z
N MET A 1 -12.66 14.61 10.41
CA MET A 1 -11.38 13.89 10.38
C MET A 1 -10.49 14.47 11.44
N ARG A 2 -10.08 13.65 12.41
CA ARG A 2 -9.18 14.03 13.51
C ARG A 2 -7.75 13.66 13.13
N ILE A 3 -6.85 14.65 13.11
CA ILE A 3 -5.47 14.50 12.63
C ILE A 3 -4.51 14.57 13.82
N LEU A 4 -3.50 13.67 13.85
CA LEU A 4 -2.32 13.80 14.70
C LEU A 4 -1.14 14.21 13.82
N ALA A 5 -0.51 15.34 14.12
CA ALA A 5 0.70 15.80 13.46
C ALA A 5 1.89 15.68 14.42
N VAL A 6 2.99 15.12 13.93
CA VAL A 6 4.20 14.84 14.70
C VAL A 6 5.40 15.43 13.97
N ASP A 7 6.09 16.35 14.61
CA ASP A 7 7.26 17.05 14.07
C ASP A 7 8.07 17.63 15.23
N ASP A 8 9.37 17.55 15.21
CA ASP A 8 10.21 18.07 16.31
C ASP A 8 10.45 19.59 16.24
N ASP A 9 10.02 20.24 15.15
CA ASP A 9 10.05 21.69 15.01
C ASP A 9 8.69 22.32 15.42
N PRO A 10 8.59 22.96 16.60
CA PRO A 10 7.35 23.58 17.05
C PRO A 10 6.90 24.74 16.16
N VAL A 11 7.83 25.42 15.46
CA VAL A 11 7.47 26.50 14.53
C VAL A 11 6.80 25.91 13.30
N PHE A 12 7.29 24.79 12.82
CA PHE A 12 6.65 24.09 11.71
C PHE A 12 5.26 23.54 12.11
N LEU A 13 5.11 22.99 13.32
CA LEU A 13 3.80 22.56 13.83
C LEU A 13 2.79 23.70 13.86
N MET A 14 3.18 24.90 14.29
CA MET A 14 2.32 26.09 14.27
C MET A 14 1.91 26.47 12.85
N LEU A 15 2.85 26.43 11.88
CA LEU A 15 2.56 26.69 10.46
C LEU A 15 1.60 25.64 9.91
N LEU A 16 1.86 24.36 10.18
CA LEU A 16 1.02 23.24 9.74
C LEU A 16 -0.41 23.37 10.30
N GLU A 17 -0.56 23.71 11.57
CA GLU A 17 -1.88 23.97 12.19
C GLU A 17 -2.61 25.12 11.48
N HIS A 18 -1.90 26.19 11.15
CA HIS A 18 -2.50 27.31 10.41
C HIS A 18 -2.98 26.88 9.02
N VAL A 19 -2.15 26.17 8.26
CA VAL A 19 -2.50 25.66 6.91
C VAL A 19 -3.68 24.70 6.99
N LEU A 20 -3.65 23.73 7.92
CA LEU A 20 -4.71 22.73 8.07
C LEU A 20 -6.04 23.38 8.45
N THR A 21 -6.02 24.37 9.35
CA THR A 21 -7.21 25.13 9.74
C THR A 21 -7.77 25.92 8.56
N ALA A 22 -6.92 26.57 7.76
CA ALA A 22 -7.31 27.33 6.57
C ALA A 22 -7.99 26.45 5.51
N ILE A 23 -7.56 25.22 5.36
CA ILE A 23 -8.17 24.24 4.43
C ILE A 23 -9.35 23.46 5.03
N GLY A 24 -9.74 23.76 6.29
CA GLY A 24 -10.97 23.27 6.90
C GLY A 24 -10.80 22.13 7.92
N TYR A 25 -9.58 21.69 8.22
CA TYR A 25 -9.29 20.66 9.23
C TYR A 25 -9.01 21.31 10.58
N LYS A 26 -10.00 21.30 11.48
CA LYS A 26 -9.93 21.98 12.79
C LYS A 26 -9.67 21.03 13.95
N ASP A 27 -9.90 19.72 13.78
CA ASP A 27 -9.67 18.72 14.82
C ASP A 27 -8.27 18.16 14.64
N LEU A 28 -7.31 18.89 15.18
CA LEU A 28 -5.87 18.63 15.06
C LEU A 28 -5.25 18.51 16.44
N ARG A 29 -4.38 17.55 16.60
CA ARG A 29 -3.45 17.42 17.72
C ARG A 29 -2.02 17.42 17.22
N THR A 30 -1.16 18.21 17.83
CA THR A 30 0.27 18.30 17.52
C THR A 30 1.10 17.77 18.68
N VAL A 31 2.21 17.10 18.38
CA VAL A 31 3.21 16.61 19.34
C VAL A 31 4.61 16.72 18.74
N GLU A 32 5.60 16.91 19.59
CA GLU A 32 6.99 17.20 19.19
C GLU A 32 7.90 15.96 19.13
N SER A 33 7.35 14.78 19.38
CA SER A 33 8.17 13.54 19.31
C SER A 33 7.35 12.30 19.00
N GLY A 34 8.02 11.30 18.40
CA GLY A 34 7.43 9.98 18.17
C GLY A 34 7.06 9.25 19.47
N ALA A 35 7.77 9.50 20.59
CA ALA A 35 7.47 8.90 21.87
C ALA A 35 6.14 9.43 22.44
N GLU A 36 5.92 10.74 22.34
CA GLU A 36 4.67 11.38 22.75
C GLU A 36 3.51 10.92 21.86
N ALA A 37 3.73 10.84 20.53
CA ALA A 37 2.75 10.29 19.59
C ALA A 37 2.33 8.87 19.98
N MET A 38 3.29 7.98 20.26
CA MET A 38 3.00 6.60 20.67
C MET A 38 2.21 6.54 22.00
N THR A 39 2.44 7.48 22.91
CA THR A 39 1.66 7.57 24.16
C THR A 39 0.19 7.91 23.88
N LEU A 40 -0.07 8.88 22.99
CA LEU A 40 -1.42 9.25 22.58
C LEU A 40 -2.12 8.13 21.80
N LEU A 41 -1.41 7.47 20.90
CA LEU A 41 -1.97 6.41 20.06
C LEU A 41 -2.33 5.14 20.85
N ARG A 42 -1.70 4.92 22.00
CA ARG A 42 -2.04 3.82 22.93
C ARG A 42 -3.16 4.15 23.90
N ASP A 43 -3.57 5.42 24.01
CA ASP A 43 -4.71 5.80 24.87
C ASP A 43 -6.03 5.50 24.13
N PRO A 44 -6.84 4.53 24.59
CA PRO A 44 -8.08 4.14 23.92
C PRO A 44 -9.12 5.25 23.86
N ARG A 45 -8.96 6.31 24.65
CA ARG A 45 -9.82 7.51 24.63
C ARG A 45 -9.46 8.45 23.47
N GLN A 46 -8.28 8.29 22.89
CA GLN A 46 -7.80 9.06 21.74
C GLN A 46 -7.95 8.22 20.47
N LYS A 47 -8.63 8.76 19.49
CA LYS A 47 -8.74 8.13 18.15
C LYS A 47 -8.40 9.17 17.10
N PHE A 48 -7.52 8.82 16.20
CA PHE A 48 -7.11 9.67 15.10
C PHE A 48 -7.45 8.99 13.77
N ASP A 49 -7.91 9.79 12.83
CA ASP A 49 -8.32 9.30 11.50
C ASP A 49 -7.18 9.36 10.48
N CYS A 50 -6.19 10.23 10.72
CA CYS A 50 -5.04 10.43 9.84
C CYS A 50 -3.83 10.88 10.67
N LEU A 51 -2.65 10.44 10.28
CA LEU A 51 -1.38 10.81 10.89
C LEU A 51 -0.52 11.57 9.87
N LEU A 52 0.05 12.69 10.29
CA LEU A 52 1.04 13.47 9.55
C LEU A 52 2.36 13.37 10.31
N LEU A 53 3.36 12.73 9.74
CA LEU A 53 4.60 12.38 10.43
C LEU A 53 5.81 13.00 9.73
N ASP A 54 6.59 13.82 10.45
CA ASP A 54 7.91 14.19 9.95
C ASP A 54 8.83 12.98 9.92
N ILE A 55 9.68 12.89 8.90
CA ILE A 55 10.61 11.77 8.75
C ILE A 55 11.80 11.90 9.68
N ASP A 56 12.37 13.10 9.77
CA ASP A 56 13.67 13.33 10.41
C ASP A 56 13.49 13.94 11.80
N MET A 57 13.18 13.10 12.77
CA MET A 57 13.01 13.50 14.17
C MET A 57 14.08 12.84 15.06
N PRO A 58 14.53 13.53 16.11
CA PRO A 58 15.51 12.97 17.06
C PRO A 58 14.88 11.79 17.84
N GLY A 59 15.70 10.77 18.06
CA GLY A 59 15.33 9.58 18.82
C GLY A 59 14.52 8.58 18.04
N MET A 60 13.27 8.87 17.69
CA MET A 60 12.41 8.02 16.87
C MET A 60 12.07 8.72 15.57
N THR A 61 12.55 8.21 14.46
CA THR A 61 12.22 8.74 13.12
C THR A 61 10.75 8.49 12.78
N GLY A 62 10.18 9.30 11.86
CA GLY A 62 8.81 9.09 11.39
C GLY A 62 8.61 7.74 10.70
N ILE A 63 9.64 7.22 10.04
CA ILE A 63 9.60 5.88 9.43
C ILE A 63 9.46 4.80 10.51
N GLU A 64 10.23 4.91 11.58
CA GLU A 64 10.13 3.98 12.71
C GLU A 64 8.78 4.12 13.44
N LEU A 65 8.32 5.36 13.63
CA LEU A 65 6.99 5.63 14.20
C LEU A 65 5.89 4.99 13.33
N CYS A 66 5.95 5.12 12.02
CA CYS A 66 4.99 4.51 11.09
C CYS A 66 4.93 2.99 11.24
N ARG A 67 6.08 2.30 11.29
CA ARG A 67 6.13 0.84 11.53
C ARG A 67 5.45 0.45 12.83
N ARG A 68 5.72 1.20 13.91
CA ARG A 68 5.09 0.95 15.22
C ARG A 68 3.59 1.22 15.22
N VAL A 69 3.15 2.22 14.49
CA VAL A 69 1.72 2.51 14.29
C VAL A 69 1.02 1.36 13.58
N ARG A 70 1.63 0.82 12.53
CA ARG A 70 1.08 -0.34 11.78
C ARG A 70 0.95 -1.60 12.63
N ALA A 71 1.77 -1.74 13.67
CA ALA A 71 1.67 -2.84 14.64
C ALA A 71 0.55 -2.63 15.67
N LEU A 72 -0.08 -1.46 15.75
CA LEU A 72 -1.23 -1.20 16.60
C LEU A 72 -2.51 -1.60 15.87
N GLN A 73 -3.27 -2.54 16.44
CA GLN A 73 -4.51 -3.05 15.86
C GLN A 73 -5.51 -1.94 15.50
N ASP A 74 -5.64 -0.92 16.34
CA ASP A 74 -6.56 0.21 16.13
C ASP A 74 -6.10 1.18 15.02
N TYR A 75 -4.84 1.13 14.60
CA TYR A 75 -4.22 2.07 13.65
C TYR A 75 -3.59 1.40 12.45
N HIS A 76 -3.76 0.08 12.33
CA HIS A 76 -3.20 -0.71 11.23
C HIS A 76 -3.54 -0.10 9.85
N ASP A 77 -4.78 0.31 9.67
CA ASP A 77 -5.29 0.86 8.40
C ASP A 77 -5.40 2.39 8.39
N THR A 78 -5.01 3.07 9.49
CA THR A 78 -5.10 4.53 9.55
C THR A 78 -4.16 5.17 8.54
N PRO A 79 -4.64 6.06 7.65
CA PRO A 79 -3.78 6.74 6.71
C PRO A 79 -2.64 7.50 7.37
N VAL A 80 -1.43 7.29 6.85
CA VAL A 80 -0.20 7.97 7.26
C VAL A 80 0.35 8.74 6.07
N VAL A 81 0.51 10.04 6.22
CA VAL A 81 1.18 10.92 5.26
C VAL A 81 2.49 11.39 5.88
N MET A 82 3.59 11.10 5.21
CA MET A 82 4.90 11.60 5.63
C MET A 82 5.08 13.06 5.22
N ILE A 83 5.70 13.83 6.08
CA ILE A 83 6.12 15.20 5.79
C ILE A 83 7.64 15.24 5.89
N THR A 84 8.32 15.86 4.93
CA THR A 84 9.79 15.87 4.93
C THR A 84 10.38 17.09 4.26
N ALA A 85 11.45 17.63 4.87
CA ALA A 85 12.32 18.63 4.26
C ALA A 85 13.36 17.99 3.30
N MET A 86 13.51 16.68 3.35
CA MET A 86 14.52 15.96 2.58
C MET A 86 14.16 15.94 1.09
N LYS A 87 15.08 16.46 0.27
CA LYS A 87 14.99 16.41 -1.19
C LYS A 87 15.44 15.06 -1.78
N SER A 88 16.07 14.20 -0.98
CA SER A 88 16.51 12.89 -1.40
C SER A 88 15.35 11.90 -1.34
N LEU A 89 15.08 11.26 -2.47
CA LEU A 89 14.08 10.19 -2.56
C LEU A 89 14.53 8.88 -1.89
N ASP A 90 15.75 8.82 -1.33
CA ASP A 90 16.27 7.65 -0.63
C ASP A 90 15.45 7.29 0.62
N PHE A 91 14.67 8.25 1.15
CA PHE A 91 13.78 8.04 2.29
C PHE A 91 12.34 7.73 1.88
N VAL A 92 11.96 7.98 0.63
CA VAL A 92 10.58 7.82 0.16
C VAL A 92 10.20 6.34 0.10
N GLU A 93 11.02 5.51 -0.54
CA GLU A 93 10.77 4.07 -0.60
C GLU A 93 10.73 3.42 0.79
N PRO A 94 11.69 3.67 1.72
CA PRO A 94 11.60 3.20 3.09
C PRO A 94 10.34 3.64 3.84
N ALA A 95 9.82 4.84 3.57
CA ALA A 95 8.59 5.34 4.15
C ALA A 95 7.37 4.54 3.68
N PHE A 96 7.25 4.28 2.38
CA PHE A 96 6.18 3.44 1.82
C PHE A 96 6.29 1.99 2.29
N ARG A 97 7.50 1.42 2.40
CA ARG A 97 7.74 0.10 3.01
C ARG A 97 7.35 0.04 4.49
N ALA A 98 7.43 1.17 5.19
CA ALA A 98 6.96 1.27 6.57
C ALA A 98 5.43 1.35 6.69
N GLY A 99 4.72 1.45 5.57
CA GLY A 99 3.27 1.53 5.49
C GLY A 99 2.71 2.95 5.36
N ALA A 100 3.52 3.95 4.96
CA ALA A 100 3.00 5.26 4.59
C ALA A 100 2.11 5.16 3.33
N ASN A 101 1.03 5.95 3.29
CA ASN A 101 0.11 5.99 2.17
C ASN A 101 0.46 7.11 1.18
N ASP A 102 1.10 8.17 1.68
CA ASP A 102 1.50 9.31 0.86
C ASP A 102 2.61 10.12 1.54
N TYR A 103 3.13 11.13 0.85
CA TYR A 103 4.10 12.02 1.42
C TYR A 103 3.99 13.45 0.84
N VAL A 104 4.42 14.45 1.62
CA VAL A 104 4.42 15.88 1.28
C VAL A 104 5.77 16.49 1.58
N HIS A 105 6.26 17.33 0.70
CA HIS A 105 7.52 18.07 0.91
C HIS A 105 7.32 19.34 1.73
N LYS A 106 8.29 19.65 2.59
CA LYS A 106 8.47 20.98 3.16
C LYS A 106 9.21 21.89 2.13
N PRO A 107 8.84 23.15 1.92
CA PRO A 107 7.75 23.86 2.58
C PRO A 107 6.37 23.41 2.06
N ILE A 108 5.39 23.40 2.96
CA ILE A 108 4.04 22.95 2.62
C ILE A 108 3.36 23.92 1.67
N ASP A 109 2.92 23.41 0.53
CA ASP A 109 1.99 24.09 -0.36
C ASP A 109 0.54 23.80 0.06
N GLU A 110 -0.27 24.84 0.24
CA GLU A 110 -1.67 24.69 0.69
C GLU A 110 -2.50 23.87 -0.29
N LEU A 111 -2.31 24.04 -1.60
CA LEU A 111 -3.07 23.33 -2.62
C LEU A 111 -2.67 21.85 -2.64
N GLU A 112 -1.38 21.55 -2.52
CA GLU A 112 -0.90 20.18 -2.43
C GLU A 112 -1.46 19.50 -1.18
N MET A 113 -1.34 20.12 0.01
CA MET A 113 -1.84 19.57 1.25
C MET A 113 -3.36 19.34 1.20
N ARG A 114 -4.11 20.28 0.67
CA ARG A 114 -5.57 20.15 0.48
C ARG A 114 -5.91 18.95 -0.41
N THR A 115 -5.18 18.78 -1.51
CA THR A 115 -5.42 17.70 -2.47
C THR A 115 -5.14 16.35 -1.83
N ARG A 116 -4.01 16.21 -1.13
CA ARG A 116 -3.61 14.97 -0.45
C ARG A 116 -4.59 14.59 0.64
N LEU A 117 -4.93 15.52 1.53
CA LEU A 117 -5.87 15.24 2.62
C LEU A 117 -7.29 15.00 2.14
N ARG A 118 -7.71 15.57 1.01
CA ARG A 118 -8.99 15.22 0.40
C ARG A 118 -9.00 13.76 -0.05
N MET A 119 -7.97 13.30 -0.75
CA MET A 119 -7.85 11.89 -1.15
C MET A 119 -7.85 10.95 0.05
N VAL A 120 -7.15 11.32 1.13
CA VAL A 120 -7.17 10.59 2.41
C VAL A 120 -8.59 10.58 3.01
N GLY A 121 -9.29 11.71 2.99
CA GLY A 121 -10.66 11.82 3.48
C GLY A 121 -11.63 10.92 2.71
N ASP A 122 -11.55 10.93 1.39
CA ASP A 122 -12.36 10.09 0.51
C ASP A 122 -12.12 8.58 0.81
N LEU A 123 -10.86 8.19 1.05
CA LEU A 123 -10.50 6.83 1.45
C LEU A 123 -11.10 6.44 2.80
N ILE A 124 -11.03 7.34 3.81
CA ILE A 124 -11.60 7.11 5.14
C ILE A 124 -13.13 6.98 5.06
N GLU A 125 -13.79 7.86 4.30
CA GLU A 125 -15.24 7.81 4.14
C GLU A 125 -15.70 6.53 3.45
N GLU A 126 -14.97 6.09 2.43
CA GLU A 126 -15.26 4.85 1.73
C GLU A 126 -15.12 3.64 2.67
N ARG A 127 -14.03 3.57 3.46
CA ARG A 127 -13.83 2.52 4.47
C ARG A 127 -14.93 2.53 5.54
N ARG A 128 -15.33 3.71 6.05
CA ARG A 128 -16.43 3.85 7.03
C ARG A 128 -17.76 3.43 6.44
N ARG A 129 -18.04 3.80 5.20
CA ARG A 129 -19.29 3.41 4.51
C ARG A 129 -19.38 1.90 4.39
N ARG A 130 -18.27 1.24 4.02
CA ARG A 130 -18.19 -0.23 3.96
C ARG A 130 -18.46 -0.86 5.32
N ALA A 131 -17.76 -0.46 6.36
CA ALA A 131 -17.94 -0.98 7.71
C ALA A 131 -19.39 -0.77 8.22
N SER A 132 -20.06 0.33 7.88
CA SER A 132 -21.45 0.60 8.27
C SER A 132 -22.46 -0.28 7.52
N VAL A 133 -22.19 -0.67 6.28
CA VAL A 133 -23.04 -1.62 5.53
C VAL A 133 -22.86 -3.03 6.10
N GLU A 134 -21.63 -3.43 6.41
CA GLU A 134 -21.31 -4.73 7.01
C GLU A 134 -22.02 -4.92 8.37
N SER A 135 -22.02 -3.91 9.23
CA SER A 135 -22.68 -4.00 10.55
C SER A 135 -24.22 -4.17 10.48
N ARG A 136 -24.86 -3.82 9.36
CA ARG A 136 -26.31 -3.99 9.15
C ARG A 136 -26.70 -5.39 8.68
N PHE A 137 -25.74 -6.14 8.12
CA PHE A 137 -25.96 -7.52 7.64
C PHE A 137 -25.43 -8.59 8.60
N SER A 138 -24.70 -8.21 9.65
CA SER A 138 -24.12 -9.13 10.65
C SER A 138 -25.11 -9.47 11.78
N THR A 139 -26.25 -10.10 11.45
CA THR A 139 -27.21 -10.54 12.48
C THR A 139 -27.20 -12.04 12.74
N ASP A 140 -26.25 -12.79 12.19
CA ASP A 140 -26.17 -14.22 12.50
C ASP A 140 -24.70 -14.64 12.72
N HIS A 141 -24.42 -15.13 13.95
CA HIS A 141 -23.21 -15.81 14.39
C HIS A 141 -21.95 -15.04 14.80
N GLY A 142 -22.00 -13.73 15.10
CA GLY A 142 -20.99 -13.12 16.01
C GLY A 142 -19.56 -12.96 15.53
N LEU A 143 -19.22 -13.35 14.28
CA LEU A 143 -17.91 -13.12 13.69
C LEU A 143 -17.97 -11.92 12.72
N PRO A 144 -16.95 -11.05 12.70
CA PRO A 144 -16.92 -9.95 11.74
C PRO A 144 -16.84 -10.53 10.32
N VAL A 145 -17.87 -10.31 9.50
CA VAL A 145 -17.85 -10.64 8.07
C VAL A 145 -17.01 -9.58 7.38
N ILE A 146 -15.81 -9.93 6.96
CA ILE A 146 -14.99 -9.07 6.11
C ILE A 146 -15.52 -9.19 4.68
N ASN A 147 -16.19 -8.14 4.23
CA ASN A 147 -16.75 -8.09 2.89
C ASN A 147 -15.68 -7.63 1.90
N VAL A 148 -15.02 -8.57 1.26
CA VAL A 148 -14.04 -8.34 0.20
C VAL A 148 -14.76 -8.29 -1.13
N ARG A 149 -14.45 -7.29 -1.95
CA ARG A 149 -14.90 -7.25 -3.34
C ARG A 149 -13.80 -7.75 -4.26
N PHE A 150 -14.17 -8.68 -5.14
CA PHE A 150 -13.21 -9.31 -6.05
C PHE A 150 -12.48 -8.30 -6.96
N ASP A 151 -13.19 -7.25 -7.39
CA ASP A 151 -12.67 -6.24 -8.33
C ASP A 151 -11.83 -5.13 -7.68
N GLU A 152 -11.75 -5.11 -6.35
CA GLU A 152 -11.02 -4.07 -5.60
C GLU A 152 -9.65 -4.54 -5.09
N PRO A 153 -8.69 -3.61 -4.97
CA PRO A 153 -7.46 -3.87 -4.25
C PRO A 153 -7.73 -4.25 -2.79
N VAL A 154 -6.98 -5.22 -2.29
CA VAL A 154 -7.01 -5.62 -0.89
C VAL A 154 -5.69 -5.24 -0.25
N ALA A 155 -5.74 -4.61 0.92
CA ALA A 155 -4.56 -4.38 1.74
C ALA A 155 -4.11 -5.73 2.32
N LEU A 156 -2.91 -6.15 1.93
CA LEU A 156 -2.30 -7.39 2.42
C LEU A 156 -1.34 -7.02 3.54
N SER A 157 -1.62 -7.51 4.74
CA SER A 157 -0.93 -7.13 5.98
C SER A 157 0.43 -7.80 6.15
N GLU A 158 1.31 -7.76 5.15
CA GLU A 158 2.67 -8.24 5.31
C GLU A 158 3.66 -7.08 5.35
N ALA A 159 4.57 -7.12 6.32
CA ALA A 159 5.64 -6.15 6.39
C ALA A 159 6.63 -6.37 5.24
N GLY A 160 7.23 -5.31 4.74
CA GLY A 160 8.30 -5.41 3.75
C GLY A 160 7.98 -4.76 2.41
N SER A 161 8.03 -5.52 1.32
CA SER A 161 7.86 -5.00 -0.04
C SER A 161 6.39 -4.93 -0.49
N VAL A 162 5.47 -5.58 0.26
CA VAL A 162 4.03 -5.58 -0.06
C VAL A 162 3.38 -4.36 0.57
N ILE A 163 2.82 -3.48 -0.27
CA ILE A 163 2.20 -2.21 0.16
C ILE A 163 0.79 -2.07 -0.43
N ASP A 164 0.02 -1.11 0.08
CA ASP A 164 -1.29 -0.77 -0.47
C ASP A 164 -1.15 -0.28 -1.93
N TYR A 165 -2.13 -0.62 -2.78
CA TYR A 165 -2.10 -0.24 -4.20
C TYR A 165 -2.08 1.27 -4.42
N LEU A 166 -2.86 2.02 -3.61
CA LEU A 166 -2.84 3.48 -3.67
C LEU A 166 -1.48 4.04 -3.25
N ALA A 167 -0.84 3.42 -2.24
CA ALA A 167 0.51 3.79 -1.83
C ALA A 167 1.54 3.55 -2.95
N LEU A 168 1.41 2.45 -3.71
CA LEU A 168 2.27 2.17 -4.87
C LEU A 168 2.07 3.21 -5.98
N GLU A 169 0.82 3.60 -6.26
CA GLU A 169 0.53 4.67 -7.23
C GLU A 169 1.12 6.01 -6.77
N ASN A 170 0.94 6.38 -5.51
CA ASN A 170 1.51 7.60 -4.95
C ASN A 170 3.04 7.59 -4.97
N TYR A 171 3.68 6.46 -4.64
CA TYR A 171 5.12 6.28 -4.79
C TYR A 171 5.57 6.53 -6.24
N ALA A 172 4.94 5.89 -7.20
CA ALA A 172 5.29 6.04 -8.60
C ALA A 172 5.09 7.48 -9.13
N LEU A 173 4.03 8.18 -8.70
CA LEU A 173 3.79 9.59 -9.01
C LEU A 173 4.89 10.50 -8.44
N THR A 174 5.35 10.19 -7.24
CA THR A 174 6.40 10.93 -6.53
C THR A 174 7.76 10.88 -7.23
N LEU A 175 8.11 9.75 -7.84
CA LEU A 175 9.39 9.60 -8.55
C LEU A 175 9.54 10.58 -9.72
N GLY A 176 8.43 11.06 -10.28
CA GLY A 176 8.46 11.88 -11.47
C GLY A 176 9.07 11.17 -12.69
N ARG A 177 9.04 11.80 -13.85
CA ARG A 177 9.42 11.16 -15.14
C ARG A 177 10.87 10.68 -15.19
N LEU A 178 11.80 11.46 -14.68
CA LEU A 178 13.24 11.15 -14.77
C LEU A 178 13.63 9.90 -13.98
N ARG A 179 13.06 9.71 -12.80
CA ARG A 179 13.38 8.56 -11.96
C ARG A 179 12.53 7.34 -12.30
N LEU A 180 11.29 7.56 -12.72
CA LEU A 180 10.45 6.48 -13.22
C LEU A 180 11.12 5.74 -14.39
N TYR A 181 11.90 6.44 -15.22
CA TYR A 181 12.73 5.86 -16.29
C TYR A 181 13.72 4.80 -15.78
N GLY A 182 14.22 4.93 -14.56
CA GLY A 182 15.10 3.95 -13.91
C GLY A 182 14.39 2.73 -13.32
N HIS A 183 13.06 2.65 -13.42
CA HIS A 183 12.26 1.59 -12.84
C HIS A 183 11.67 0.67 -13.91
N SER A 184 11.47 -0.58 -13.53
CA SER A 184 10.74 -1.56 -14.31
C SER A 184 9.41 -1.85 -13.61
N VAL A 185 8.36 -2.14 -14.38
CA VAL A 185 7.06 -2.53 -13.84
C VAL A 185 6.69 -3.89 -14.39
N LEU A 186 6.20 -4.76 -13.53
CA LEU A 186 5.84 -6.13 -13.84
C LEU A 186 4.44 -6.43 -13.27
N GLY A 187 3.60 -7.04 -14.09
CA GLY A 187 2.28 -7.52 -13.68
C GLY A 187 2.31 -9.01 -13.36
N PHE A 188 1.49 -9.43 -12.41
CA PHE A 188 1.22 -10.84 -12.09
C PHE A 188 -0.28 -11.05 -12.00
N LYS A 189 -0.73 -12.26 -12.27
CA LYS A 189 -2.15 -12.60 -12.17
C LYS A 189 -2.33 -14.01 -11.66
N VAL A 190 -3.19 -14.17 -10.68
CA VAL A 190 -3.75 -15.46 -10.28
C VAL A 190 -4.87 -15.79 -11.27
N THR A 191 -4.64 -16.74 -12.18
CA THR A 191 -5.55 -17.03 -13.30
C THR A 191 -6.88 -17.62 -12.82
N ASN A 192 -6.84 -18.38 -11.73
CA ASN A 192 -8.01 -19.01 -11.09
C ASN A 192 -8.54 -18.20 -9.87
N ALA A 193 -8.19 -16.90 -9.76
CA ALA A 193 -8.57 -16.06 -8.61
C ALA A 193 -10.07 -15.99 -8.36
N GLU A 194 -10.90 -15.99 -9.41
CA GLU A 194 -12.37 -15.96 -9.29
C GLU A 194 -12.90 -17.25 -8.67
N SER A 195 -12.33 -18.40 -9.04
CA SER A 195 -12.67 -19.70 -8.44
C SER A 195 -12.30 -19.74 -6.96
N ILE A 196 -11.12 -19.21 -6.60
CA ILE A 196 -10.67 -19.08 -5.21
C ILE A 196 -11.62 -18.17 -4.42
N PHE A 197 -11.97 -17.01 -4.98
CA PHE A 197 -12.89 -16.05 -4.36
C PHE A 197 -14.27 -16.67 -4.10
N CYS A 198 -14.80 -17.46 -5.04
CA CYS A 198 -16.09 -18.14 -4.89
C CYS A 198 -16.06 -19.34 -3.92
N SER A 199 -14.88 -19.94 -3.69
CA SER A 199 -14.70 -21.10 -2.81
C SER A 199 -14.26 -20.75 -1.39
N THR A 200 -13.97 -19.47 -1.11
CA THR A 200 -13.51 -18.99 0.20
C THR A 200 -14.42 -17.90 0.75
N ASP A 201 -14.31 -17.63 2.05
CA ASP A 201 -14.81 -16.38 2.61
C ASP A 201 -13.83 -15.22 2.35
N GLY A 202 -14.22 -14.01 2.76
CA GLY A 202 -13.38 -12.82 2.58
C GLY A 202 -11.99 -12.94 3.23
N ILE A 203 -11.90 -13.59 4.39
CA ILE A 203 -10.64 -13.81 5.11
C ILE A 203 -9.78 -14.82 4.34
N GLY A 204 -10.35 -15.96 3.97
CA GLY A 204 -9.62 -16.98 3.21
C GLY A 204 -9.11 -16.48 1.86
N TYR A 205 -9.84 -15.58 1.20
CA TYR A 205 -9.35 -14.92 0.00
C TYR A 205 -8.17 -13.99 0.28
N ILE A 206 -8.25 -13.15 1.34
CA ILE A 206 -7.16 -12.26 1.75
C ILE A 206 -5.91 -13.08 2.08
N ASP A 207 -6.03 -14.12 2.89
CA ASP A 207 -4.91 -14.99 3.28
C ASP A 207 -4.28 -15.68 2.06
N THR A 208 -5.11 -16.12 1.12
CA THR A 208 -4.60 -16.69 -0.13
C THR A 208 -3.82 -15.67 -0.96
N MET A 209 -4.34 -14.45 -1.11
CA MET A 209 -3.65 -13.38 -1.84
C MET A 209 -2.38 -12.92 -1.10
N ALA A 210 -2.35 -12.94 0.24
CA ALA A 210 -1.16 -12.68 1.04
C ALA A 210 -0.07 -13.74 0.79
N ASN A 211 -0.43 -15.02 0.75
CA ASN A 211 0.50 -16.09 0.41
C ASN A 211 1.08 -15.91 -1.00
N VAL A 212 0.26 -15.53 -1.98
CA VAL A 212 0.73 -15.23 -3.36
C VAL A 212 1.68 -14.03 -3.34
N ALA A 213 1.35 -12.96 -2.62
CA ALA A 213 2.21 -11.79 -2.49
C ALA A 213 3.57 -12.16 -1.87
N SER A 214 3.58 -13.01 -0.85
CA SER A 214 4.81 -13.50 -0.20
C SER A 214 5.67 -14.33 -1.16
N VAL A 215 5.05 -15.17 -2.00
CA VAL A 215 5.76 -15.93 -3.03
C VAL A 215 6.39 -15.00 -4.07
N ILE A 216 5.65 -13.99 -4.56
CA ILE A 216 6.17 -13.00 -5.52
C ILE A 216 7.31 -12.20 -4.88
N ASP A 217 7.16 -11.75 -3.63
CA ASP A 217 8.20 -11.04 -2.86
C ASP A 217 9.47 -11.89 -2.74
N GLY A 218 9.31 -13.16 -2.41
CA GLY A 218 10.40 -14.12 -2.32
C GLY A 218 11.15 -14.32 -3.65
N ALA A 219 10.45 -14.40 -4.76
CA ALA A 219 11.03 -14.56 -6.10
C ALA A 219 11.75 -13.27 -6.57
N LEU A 220 11.27 -12.10 -6.15
CA LEU A 220 11.88 -10.80 -6.47
C LEU A 220 12.94 -10.33 -5.46
N LYS A 221 13.29 -11.14 -4.44
CA LYS A 221 14.21 -10.76 -3.34
C LYS A 221 15.60 -10.26 -3.76
N SER A 222 16.05 -10.64 -4.97
CA SER A 222 17.32 -10.17 -5.55
C SER A 222 17.25 -8.71 -6.04
N CYS A 223 16.04 -8.16 -6.15
CA CYS A 223 15.78 -6.82 -6.64
C CYS A 223 15.17 -5.96 -5.53
N ASN A 224 15.45 -4.66 -5.56
CA ASN A 224 14.72 -3.73 -4.72
C ASN A 224 13.37 -3.42 -5.38
N HIS A 225 12.26 -3.82 -4.74
CA HIS A 225 10.94 -3.79 -5.35
C HIS A 225 9.84 -3.45 -4.34
N LEU A 226 8.71 -2.98 -4.84
CA LEU A 226 7.46 -2.83 -4.10
C LEU A 226 6.36 -3.57 -4.87
N ILE A 227 5.46 -4.24 -4.16
CA ILE A 227 4.37 -5.02 -4.73
C ILE A 227 3.05 -4.55 -4.15
N ALA A 228 1.99 -4.54 -4.96
CA ALA A 228 0.64 -4.28 -4.48
C ALA A 228 -0.38 -5.17 -5.19
N HIS A 229 -1.42 -5.59 -4.47
CA HIS A 229 -2.58 -6.25 -5.03
C HIS A 229 -3.50 -5.21 -5.68
N ALA A 230 -3.86 -5.42 -6.93
CA ALA A 230 -4.61 -4.45 -7.76
C ALA A 230 -6.08 -4.84 -8.02
N GLY A 231 -6.62 -5.80 -7.25
CA GLY A 231 -7.94 -6.39 -7.48
C GLY A 231 -7.93 -7.53 -8.48
N ARG A 232 -8.97 -8.37 -8.46
CA ARG A 232 -9.18 -9.50 -9.40
C ARG A 232 -8.04 -10.53 -9.45
N GLY A 233 -7.31 -10.70 -8.32
CA GLY A 233 -6.11 -11.54 -8.26
C GLY A 233 -4.95 -11.02 -9.10
N GLU A 234 -4.94 -9.74 -9.47
CA GLU A 234 -3.86 -9.10 -10.20
C GLU A 234 -2.92 -8.37 -9.21
N PHE A 235 -1.61 -8.46 -9.47
CA PHE A 235 -0.58 -7.75 -8.71
C PHE A 235 0.27 -6.90 -9.64
N VAL A 236 0.81 -5.83 -9.11
CA VAL A 236 1.78 -4.98 -9.79
C VAL A 236 3.01 -4.87 -8.91
N ALA A 237 4.16 -5.19 -9.48
CA ALA A 237 5.45 -4.93 -8.86
C ALA A 237 6.17 -3.77 -9.57
N MET A 238 6.76 -2.90 -8.78
CA MET A 238 7.64 -1.83 -9.23
C MET A 238 9.04 -2.10 -8.73
N ILE A 239 9.99 -2.23 -9.64
CA ILE A 239 11.38 -2.61 -9.37
C ILE A 239 12.26 -1.38 -9.56
N SER A 240 13.03 -1.03 -8.53
CA SER A 240 13.80 0.23 -8.45
C SER A 240 15.03 0.31 -9.36
N GLN A 241 15.22 -0.67 -10.26
CA GLN A 241 16.29 -0.68 -11.24
C GLN A 241 15.77 -1.21 -12.58
N ARG A 242 16.38 -0.78 -13.68
CA ARG A 242 16.24 -1.48 -14.96
C ARG A 242 16.98 -2.80 -14.84
N THR A 243 16.25 -3.86 -14.65
CA THR A 243 16.82 -5.21 -14.52
C THR A 243 16.32 -6.03 -15.71
N ASP A 244 17.24 -6.69 -16.41
CA ASP A 244 16.91 -7.76 -17.35
C ASP A 244 16.60 -9.01 -16.51
N LEU A 245 15.39 -9.08 -15.96
CA LEU A 245 14.87 -10.28 -15.31
C LEU A 245 14.50 -11.29 -16.40
N ASP A 246 14.96 -12.50 -16.23
CA ASP A 246 14.47 -13.62 -17.03
C ASP A 246 13.07 -13.99 -16.51
N VAL A 247 12.05 -13.65 -17.31
CA VAL A 247 10.65 -13.85 -16.94
C VAL A 247 10.29 -15.32 -16.85
N ASP A 248 10.91 -16.16 -17.69
CA ASP A 248 10.65 -17.60 -17.68
C ASP A 248 11.23 -18.23 -16.41
N LEU A 249 12.45 -17.85 -16.03
CA LEU A 249 13.05 -18.29 -14.77
C LEU A 249 12.24 -17.80 -13.55
N LEU A 250 11.75 -16.56 -13.58
CA LEU A 250 10.91 -16.01 -12.52
C LEU A 250 9.59 -16.78 -12.40
N GLN A 251 9.00 -17.18 -13.54
CA GLN A 251 7.80 -18.01 -13.56
C GLN A 251 8.07 -19.37 -12.90
N ASP A 252 9.16 -20.04 -13.27
CA ASP A 252 9.54 -21.34 -12.72
C ASP A 252 9.78 -21.27 -11.19
N GLU A 253 10.41 -20.18 -10.70
CA GLU A 253 10.61 -19.95 -9.27
C GLU A 253 9.28 -19.76 -8.52
N ILE A 254 8.33 -19.04 -9.10
CA ILE A 254 7.00 -18.82 -8.52
C ILE A 254 6.22 -20.14 -8.49
N ASP A 255 6.20 -20.90 -9.59
CA ASP A 255 5.50 -22.16 -9.69
C ASP A 255 6.03 -23.15 -8.62
N LEU A 256 7.35 -23.28 -8.50
CA LEU A 256 7.98 -24.11 -7.49
C LEU A 256 7.68 -23.65 -6.06
N ALA A 257 7.58 -22.35 -5.83
CA ALA A 257 7.25 -21.80 -4.51
C ALA A 257 5.77 -22.00 -4.18
N MET A 258 4.87 -21.90 -5.14
CA MET A 258 3.44 -22.17 -4.97
C MET A 258 3.16 -23.64 -4.67
N ASP A 259 3.89 -24.58 -5.27
CA ASP A 259 3.76 -26.01 -5.00
C ASP A 259 3.96 -26.36 -3.50
N ARG A 260 4.73 -25.58 -2.76
CA ARG A 260 4.91 -25.78 -1.30
C ARG A 260 3.62 -25.58 -0.52
N TYR A 261 2.68 -24.81 -1.06
CA TYR A 261 1.36 -24.58 -0.44
C TYR A 261 0.31 -25.61 -0.86
N ALA A 262 0.62 -26.55 -1.80
CA ALA A 262 -0.34 -27.51 -2.34
C ALA A 262 -1.05 -28.31 -1.25
N HIS A 263 -0.31 -28.85 -0.28
CA HIS A 263 -0.90 -29.62 0.82
C HIS A 263 -1.84 -28.80 1.71
N LEU A 264 -1.52 -27.52 1.93
CA LEU A 264 -2.37 -26.61 2.71
C LEU A 264 -3.67 -26.34 1.97
N HIS A 265 -3.60 -26.04 0.67
CA HIS A 265 -4.75 -25.79 -0.17
C HIS A 265 -5.65 -27.02 -0.32
N GLU A 266 -5.04 -28.20 -0.49
CA GLU A 266 -5.76 -29.48 -0.52
C GLU A 266 -6.51 -29.75 0.80
N ALA A 267 -5.85 -29.53 1.95
CA ALA A 267 -6.46 -29.71 3.27
C ALA A 267 -7.62 -28.76 3.53
N LEU A 268 -7.58 -27.55 2.98
CA LEU A 268 -8.64 -26.54 3.10
C LEU A 268 -9.72 -26.65 2.02
N GLY A 269 -9.53 -27.51 1.00
CA GLY A 269 -10.44 -27.62 -0.15
C GLY A 269 -10.48 -26.37 -1.02
N ILE A 270 -9.42 -25.56 -1.00
CA ILE A 270 -9.28 -24.33 -1.78
C ILE A 270 -8.38 -24.60 -2.99
N PRO A 271 -8.73 -24.17 -4.20
CA PRO A 271 -7.85 -24.34 -5.35
C PRO A 271 -6.47 -23.70 -5.10
N LEU A 272 -5.39 -24.38 -5.48
CA LEU A 272 -4.05 -23.81 -5.46
C LEU A 272 -3.99 -22.61 -6.43
N PRO A 273 -3.48 -21.45 -6.01
CA PRO A 273 -3.33 -20.31 -6.91
C PRO A 273 -2.38 -20.63 -8.08
N ASP A 274 -2.86 -20.36 -9.28
CA ASP A 274 -2.08 -20.45 -10.53
C ASP A 274 -1.64 -19.04 -10.92
N VAL A 275 -0.34 -18.74 -10.77
CA VAL A 275 0.21 -17.39 -10.92
C VAL A 275 0.93 -17.28 -12.25
N THR A 276 0.51 -16.34 -13.10
CA THR A 276 1.17 -16.03 -14.37
C THR A 276 1.90 -14.71 -14.27
N VAL A 277 3.14 -14.68 -14.78
CA VAL A 277 3.99 -13.49 -14.87
C VAL A 277 3.79 -12.80 -16.20
N GLY A 278 3.63 -11.48 -16.20
CA GLY A 278 3.51 -10.66 -17.40
C GLY A 278 4.87 -10.27 -17.99
N ARG A 279 4.83 -9.36 -18.96
CA ARG A 279 6.05 -8.81 -19.55
C ARG A 279 6.60 -7.69 -18.69
N ILE A 280 7.94 -7.57 -18.65
CA ILE A 280 8.59 -6.44 -18.02
C ILE A 280 8.37 -5.19 -18.88
N LEU A 281 7.82 -4.17 -18.25
CA LEU A 281 7.62 -2.88 -18.87
C LEU A 281 8.67 -1.88 -18.36
N HIS A 282 9.27 -1.14 -19.29
CA HIS A 282 10.18 -0.06 -18.98
C HIS A 282 9.58 1.26 -19.46
N THR A 283 9.66 2.29 -18.64
CA THR A 283 9.26 3.62 -19.10
C THR A 283 10.27 4.16 -20.10
N GLY A 284 9.79 4.57 -21.28
CA GLY A 284 10.62 5.26 -22.27
C GLY A 284 10.82 6.73 -21.89
N PHE A 285 12.01 7.28 -22.14
CA PHE A 285 12.32 8.68 -21.84
C PHE A 285 11.39 9.68 -22.55
N PHE A 286 10.88 9.31 -23.73
CA PHE A 286 10.00 10.14 -24.57
C PHE A 286 8.51 9.75 -24.48
N THR A 287 8.15 8.71 -23.76
CA THR A 287 6.73 8.30 -23.65
C THR A 287 5.97 9.20 -22.69
N ARG A 288 4.80 9.71 -23.13
CA ARG A 288 3.86 10.45 -22.28
C ARG A 288 2.97 9.51 -21.44
N THR A 289 3.49 8.33 -21.10
CA THR A 289 2.73 7.33 -20.35
C THR A 289 2.51 7.81 -18.91
N SER A 290 1.27 7.88 -18.46
CA SER A 290 0.95 8.17 -17.05
C SER A 290 1.24 6.94 -16.19
N VAL A 291 1.47 7.10 -14.89
CA VAL A 291 1.64 6.00 -13.95
C VAL A 291 0.47 5.02 -14.02
N SER A 292 -0.75 5.54 -14.03
CA SER A 292 -1.97 4.72 -14.12
C SER A 292 -2.03 3.92 -15.43
N SER A 293 -1.60 4.49 -16.57
CA SER A 293 -1.55 3.76 -17.83
C SER A 293 -0.45 2.70 -17.84
N LEU A 294 0.69 2.96 -17.21
CA LEU A 294 1.79 1.99 -17.07
C LEU A 294 1.36 0.76 -16.24
N PHE A 295 0.71 1.00 -15.09
CA PHE A 295 0.20 -0.08 -14.25
C PHE A 295 -0.92 -0.87 -14.95
N LYS A 296 -1.78 -0.18 -15.70
CA LYS A 296 -2.80 -0.84 -16.53
C LYS A 296 -2.17 -1.72 -17.62
N GLU A 297 -1.14 -1.24 -18.29
CA GLU A 297 -0.43 -1.98 -19.32
C GLU A 297 0.29 -3.21 -18.73
N ALA A 298 0.92 -3.08 -17.54
CA ALA A 298 1.51 -4.21 -16.83
C ALA A 298 0.48 -5.30 -16.54
N ARG A 299 -0.70 -4.93 -16.04
CA ARG A 299 -1.82 -5.86 -15.78
C ARG A 299 -2.39 -6.47 -17.08
N GLN A 300 -2.41 -5.71 -18.17
CA GLN A 300 -2.86 -6.23 -19.47
C GLN A 300 -1.87 -7.22 -20.07
N SER A 301 -0.55 -6.98 -19.94
CA SER A 301 0.48 -7.86 -20.45
C SER A 301 0.38 -9.31 -19.96
N VAL A 302 -0.12 -9.50 -18.73
CA VAL A 302 -0.33 -10.82 -18.15
C VAL A 302 -1.48 -11.56 -18.82
N ARG A 303 -2.54 -10.84 -19.20
CA ARG A 303 -3.70 -11.44 -19.89
C ARG A 303 -3.32 -11.97 -21.25
N ASP A 304 -2.42 -11.25 -21.94
CA ASP A 304 -1.93 -11.66 -23.27
C ASP A 304 -1.08 -12.93 -23.17
N VAL A 305 -0.28 -13.10 -22.12
CA VAL A 305 0.52 -14.30 -21.86
C VAL A 305 -0.36 -15.49 -21.48
N ALA A 306 -1.37 -15.27 -20.62
CA ALA A 306 -2.28 -16.32 -20.18
C ALA A 306 -3.20 -16.87 -21.30
N MET A 307 -3.40 -16.13 -22.40
CA MET A 307 -4.16 -16.62 -23.57
C MET A 307 -3.33 -17.50 -24.52
N VAL A 308 -2.01 -17.50 -24.37
CA VAL A 308 -1.07 -18.23 -25.25
C VAL A 308 -0.62 -19.54 -24.60
N ARG A 309 -0.80 -19.71 -23.29
CA ARG A 309 -0.60 -20.97 -22.55
C ARG A 309 -1.91 -21.76 -22.46
#